data_df1bd6f3167a44a47cb46dbe8d854709
#
_entry.id   df1bd6f3167a44a47cb46dbe8d854709
#
_cell.length_a   1.000
_cell.length_b   1.000
_cell.length_c   1.000
_cell.angle_alpha   90.00
_cell.angle_beta   90.00
_cell.angle_gamma   90.00
#
_symmetry.space_group_name_H-M   'P 1'
#
loop_
_entity.id
_entity.type
_entity.pdbx_description
1 polymer ?
#
loop_
_entity_poly.entity_id
_entity_poly.type
_entity_poly.pdbx_seq_one_letter_code
_entity_poly.pdbx_strand_id
1 'polypeptide(L)'
;AVHLCDVGAGAGFPSLPLKIMNPQMKITILEPLNKRVVFLKEVCREIQLDNVECLNVRAEDYAKEHRESFDLVTARAVANLRVLSELCLPLVKKNGIFVAMKGAAGFEEQAEAEKATKILGAELEKAEEVHLQDGSARVNLTYRKVRTTPPQYPRAYAKIKKSPL
;
A
#
# COMPACT_ATOMS: atom_id res chain seq x y z
N ALA A 1 17.77 1.28 7.12
CA ALA A 1 17.13 0.53 6.02
C ALA A 1 15.66 0.93 5.89
N VAL A 2 15.16 0.98 4.66
CA VAL A 2 13.76 1.30 4.38
C VAL A 2 12.87 0.12 4.79
N HIS A 3 11.82 0.39 5.54
CA HIS A 3 10.80 -0.60 5.87
C HIS A 3 9.58 -0.35 5.00
N LEU A 4 9.31 -1.28 4.09
CA LEU A 4 8.18 -1.24 3.17
C LEU A 4 7.07 -2.15 3.65
N CYS A 5 5.83 -1.66 3.60
CA CYS A 5 4.63 -2.47 3.79
C CYS A 5 3.88 -2.56 2.45
N ASP A 6 3.67 -3.78 1.95
CA ASP A 6 2.93 -4.01 0.72
C ASP A 6 1.54 -4.56 1.06
N VAL A 7 0.51 -3.79 0.76
CA VAL A 7 -0.88 -4.13 1.08
C VAL A 7 -1.52 -4.84 -0.10
N GLY A 8 -1.84 -6.12 0.09
CA GLY A 8 -2.45 -6.94 -0.95
C GLY A 8 -1.50 -7.23 -2.11
N ALA A 9 -0.31 -7.72 -1.82
CA ALA A 9 0.75 -7.92 -2.81
C ALA A 9 0.44 -8.97 -3.89
N GLY A 10 -0.58 -9.78 -3.72
CA GLY A 10 -0.90 -10.84 -4.68
C GLY A 10 0.23 -11.84 -4.81
N ALA A 11 0.85 -11.89 -5.98
CA ALA A 11 2.00 -12.77 -6.25
C ALA A 11 3.35 -12.19 -5.77
N GLY A 12 3.33 -11.09 -5.02
CA GLY A 12 4.54 -10.49 -4.45
C GLY A 12 5.02 -9.23 -5.14
N PHE A 13 4.15 -8.53 -5.85
CA PHE A 13 4.47 -7.29 -6.57
C PHE A 13 3.85 -6.08 -5.91
N PRO A 14 4.60 -4.96 -5.76
CA PRO A 14 5.98 -4.75 -6.21
C PRO A 14 7.06 -5.16 -5.21
N SER A 15 6.68 -5.65 -4.02
CA SER A 15 7.60 -5.81 -2.89
C SER A 15 8.75 -6.78 -3.14
N LEU A 16 8.50 -7.96 -3.71
CA LEU A 16 9.58 -8.94 -3.90
C LEU A 16 10.62 -8.50 -4.95
N PRO A 17 10.22 -7.98 -6.13
CA PRO A 17 11.21 -7.39 -7.03
C PRO A 17 12.02 -6.25 -6.41
N LEU A 18 11.36 -5.39 -5.61
CA LEU A 18 12.05 -4.31 -4.91
C LEU A 18 13.07 -4.85 -3.89
N LYS A 19 12.71 -5.92 -3.19
CA LYS A 19 13.61 -6.59 -2.23
C LYS A 19 14.84 -7.16 -2.94
N ILE A 20 14.64 -7.80 -4.08
CA ILE A 20 15.74 -8.35 -4.89
C ILE A 20 16.70 -7.25 -5.30
N MET A 21 16.17 -6.11 -5.74
CA MET A 21 16.98 -4.96 -6.17
C MET A 21 17.62 -4.22 -5.00
N ASN A 22 17.03 -4.28 -3.82
CA ASN A 22 17.50 -3.59 -2.61
C ASN A 22 17.52 -4.56 -1.43
N PRO A 23 18.54 -5.43 -1.33
CA PRO A 23 18.58 -6.48 -0.30
C PRO A 23 18.52 -5.97 1.15
N GLN A 24 18.89 -4.71 1.38
CA GLN A 24 18.85 -4.11 2.71
C GLN A 24 17.43 -3.73 3.15
N MET A 25 16.49 -3.67 2.23
CA MET A 25 15.10 -3.31 2.51
C MET A 25 14.44 -4.36 3.39
N LYS A 26 13.66 -3.89 4.38
CA LYS A 26 12.81 -4.75 5.20
C LYS A 26 11.39 -4.72 4.64
N ILE A 27 10.79 -5.88 4.44
CA ILE A 27 9.46 -6.00 3.81
C ILE A 27 8.47 -6.62 4.80
N THR A 28 7.29 -6.01 4.90
CA THR A 28 6.12 -6.60 5.54
C THR A 28 5.01 -6.65 4.49
N ILE A 29 4.46 -7.84 4.25
CA ILE A 29 3.35 -8.03 3.32
C ILE A 29 2.11 -8.36 4.13
N LEU A 30 1.04 -7.59 3.91
CA LEU A 30 -0.27 -7.84 4.52
C LEU A 30 -1.20 -8.41 3.46
N GLU A 31 -1.63 -9.66 3.65
CA GLU A 31 -2.44 -10.38 2.66
C GLU A 31 -3.58 -11.11 3.37
N PRO A 32 -4.85 -10.73 3.10
CA PRO A 32 -5.99 -11.36 3.80
C PRO A 32 -6.25 -12.82 3.39
N LEU A 33 -5.76 -13.26 2.23
CA LEU A 33 -5.96 -14.64 1.76
C LEU A 33 -4.78 -15.52 2.18
N ASN A 34 -5.02 -16.45 3.10
CA ASN A 34 -3.96 -17.34 3.61
C ASN A 34 -3.26 -18.14 2.51
N LYS A 35 -3.99 -18.53 1.49
CA LYS A 35 -3.41 -19.25 0.33
C LYS A 35 -2.28 -18.46 -0.33
N ARG A 36 -2.46 -17.15 -0.46
CA ARG A 36 -1.42 -16.28 -1.02
C ARG A 36 -0.25 -16.10 -0.07
N VAL A 37 -0.52 -16.03 1.23
CA VAL A 37 0.55 -15.95 2.25
C VAL A 37 1.44 -17.18 2.19
N VAL A 38 0.85 -18.36 2.09
CA VAL A 38 1.59 -19.63 1.96
C VAL A 38 2.47 -19.61 0.71
N PHE A 39 1.92 -19.17 -0.42
CA PHE A 39 2.66 -19.05 -1.67
C PHE A 39 3.84 -18.06 -1.53
N LEU A 40 3.61 -16.89 -0.96
CA LEU A 40 4.65 -15.87 -0.79
C LEU A 40 5.79 -16.35 0.11
N LYS A 41 5.46 -17.03 1.20
CA LYS A 41 6.47 -17.64 2.09
C LYS A 41 7.31 -18.66 1.35
N GLU A 42 6.68 -19.48 0.52
CA GLU A 42 7.39 -20.49 -0.28
C GLU A 42 8.32 -19.83 -1.31
N VAL A 43 7.86 -18.77 -2.00
CA VAL A 43 8.69 -18.02 -2.95
C VAL A 43 9.92 -17.45 -2.23
N CYS A 44 9.72 -16.80 -1.09
CA CYS A 44 10.82 -16.21 -0.32
C CYS A 44 11.85 -17.28 0.12
N ARG A 45 11.36 -18.45 0.51
CA ARG A 45 12.22 -19.57 0.88
C ARG A 45 13.03 -20.06 -0.33
N GLU A 46 12.36 -20.27 -1.46
CA GLU A 46 13.00 -20.80 -2.68
C GLU A 46 14.10 -19.87 -3.23
N ILE A 47 13.86 -18.56 -3.22
CA ILE A 47 14.85 -17.60 -3.73
C ILE A 47 15.68 -16.96 -2.62
N GLN A 48 15.59 -17.50 -1.41
CA GLN A 48 16.42 -17.11 -0.26
C GLN A 48 16.36 -15.62 0.08
N LEU A 49 15.16 -15.06 0.11
CA LEU A 49 14.96 -13.68 0.58
C LEU A 49 14.80 -13.69 2.10
N ASP A 50 15.62 -12.92 2.78
CA ASP A 50 15.52 -12.67 4.23
C ASP A 50 14.79 -11.35 4.52
N ASN A 51 14.45 -11.12 5.77
CA ASN A 51 13.77 -9.90 6.23
C ASN A 51 12.50 -9.56 5.42
N VAL A 52 11.76 -10.62 5.02
CA VAL A 52 10.44 -10.51 4.43
C VAL A 52 9.45 -11.22 5.32
N GLU A 53 8.51 -10.47 5.88
CA GLU A 53 7.45 -11.00 6.74
C GLU A 53 6.13 -10.99 5.98
N CYS A 54 5.54 -12.16 5.78
CA CYS A 54 4.24 -12.30 5.10
C CYS A 54 3.18 -12.64 6.15
N LEU A 55 2.19 -11.76 6.32
CA LEU A 55 1.18 -11.89 7.36
C LEU A 55 -0.22 -12.05 6.77
N ASN A 56 -0.95 -13.02 7.29
CA ASN A 56 -2.35 -13.22 6.95
C ASN A 56 -3.22 -12.32 7.83
N VAL A 57 -3.31 -11.06 7.44
CA VAL A 57 -4.03 -10.04 8.20
C VAL A 57 -4.53 -8.95 7.26
N ARG A 58 -5.61 -8.30 7.63
CA ARG A 58 -6.13 -7.14 6.92
C ARG A 58 -5.42 -5.87 7.37
N ALA A 59 -5.22 -4.94 6.43
CA ALA A 59 -4.50 -3.70 6.72
C ALA A 59 -5.13 -2.88 7.85
N GLU A 60 -6.46 -2.75 7.87
CA GLU A 60 -7.18 -2.00 8.89
C GLU A 60 -7.05 -2.61 10.29
N ASP A 61 -6.89 -3.92 10.38
CA ASP A 61 -6.67 -4.60 11.66
C ASP A 61 -5.21 -4.45 12.11
N TYR A 62 -4.29 -4.61 11.19
CA TYR A 62 -2.86 -4.48 11.48
C TYR A 62 -2.50 -3.06 11.95
N ALA A 63 -3.16 -2.06 11.36
CA ALA A 63 -2.92 -0.66 11.71
C ALA A 63 -3.28 -0.33 13.17
N LYS A 64 -4.11 -1.12 13.84
CA LYS A 64 -4.47 -0.89 15.25
C LYS A 64 -3.24 -0.91 16.17
N GLU A 65 -2.28 -1.77 15.88
CA GLU A 65 -1.07 -1.94 16.69
C GLU A 65 0.21 -1.45 16.01
N HIS A 66 0.14 -1.11 14.71
CA HIS A 66 1.30 -0.76 13.90
C HIS A 66 1.10 0.58 13.16
N ARG A 67 0.46 1.53 13.82
CA ARG A 67 0.22 2.85 13.24
C ARG A 67 1.53 3.55 12.92
N GLU A 68 1.53 4.19 11.75
CA GLU A 68 2.63 5.08 11.34
C GLU A 68 4.02 4.48 11.56
N SER A 69 4.15 3.21 11.17
CA SER A 69 5.37 2.40 11.41
C SER A 69 6.25 2.24 10.17
N PHE A 70 5.73 2.52 8.98
CA PHE A 70 6.44 2.20 7.74
C PHE A 70 6.93 3.45 7.00
N ASP A 71 8.12 3.34 6.43
CA ASP A 71 8.71 4.39 5.58
C ASP A 71 7.98 4.51 4.25
N LEU A 72 7.56 3.36 3.72
CA LEU A 72 6.92 3.24 2.41
C LEU A 72 5.80 2.22 2.50
N VAL A 73 4.62 2.58 2.00
CA VAL A 73 3.49 1.66 1.85
C VAL A 73 3.11 1.63 0.38
N THR A 74 2.95 0.43 -0.16
CA THR A 74 2.53 0.24 -1.55
C THR A 74 1.24 -0.55 -1.61
N ALA A 75 0.44 -0.30 -2.65
CA ALA A 75 -0.74 -1.09 -2.94
C ALA A 75 -1.05 -1.03 -4.43
N ARG A 76 -1.43 -2.19 -5.01
CA ARG A 76 -1.88 -2.30 -6.38
C ARG A 76 -3.36 -2.64 -6.40
N ALA A 77 -4.13 -1.98 -7.25
CA ALA A 77 -5.48 -2.37 -7.67
C ALA A 77 -6.33 -3.17 -6.66
N VAL A 78 -6.19 -2.91 -5.36
CA VAL A 78 -6.92 -3.63 -4.31
C VAL A 78 -8.34 -3.09 -4.17
N ALA A 79 -8.51 -1.78 -4.30
CA ALA A 79 -9.77 -1.09 -4.12
C ALA A 79 -9.70 0.30 -4.75
N ASN A 80 -10.84 1.00 -4.81
CA ASN A 80 -10.87 2.41 -5.19
C ASN A 80 -9.96 3.21 -4.25
N LEU A 81 -9.34 4.26 -4.77
CA LEU A 81 -8.34 5.04 -4.04
C LEU A 81 -8.87 5.66 -2.75
N ARG A 82 -10.14 6.05 -2.68
CA ARG A 82 -10.76 6.57 -1.45
C ARG A 82 -10.71 5.53 -0.34
N VAL A 83 -11.09 4.30 -0.67
CA VAL A 83 -11.02 3.15 0.26
C VAL A 83 -9.57 2.80 0.57
N LEU A 84 -8.76 2.67 -0.46
CA LEU A 84 -7.36 2.27 -0.35
C LEU A 84 -6.55 3.24 0.52
N SER A 85 -6.82 4.54 0.39
CA SER A 85 -6.13 5.56 1.18
C SER A 85 -6.37 5.37 2.68
N GLU A 86 -7.58 5.04 3.08
CA GLU A 86 -7.87 4.80 4.50
C GLU A 86 -7.26 3.50 5.01
N LEU A 87 -7.07 2.51 4.14
CA LEU A 87 -6.38 1.26 4.50
C LEU A 87 -4.87 1.46 4.67
N CYS A 88 -4.27 2.30 3.84
CA CYS A 88 -2.81 2.41 3.71
C CYS A 88 -2.18 3.57 4.47
N LEU A 89 -2.77 4.77 4.42
CA LEU A 89 -2.18 5.96 5.02
C LEU A 89 -1.99 5.87 6.54
N PRO A 90 -2.86 5.20 7.31
CA PRO A 90 -2.60 5.03 8.74
C PRO A 90 -1.32 4.24 9.05
N LEU A 91 -0.82 3.44 8.12
CA LEU A 91 0.41 2.66 8.27
C LEU A 91 1.67 3.48 7.98
N VAL A 92 1.54 4.56 7.23
CA VAL A 92 2.66 5.40 6.81
C VAL A 92 3.07 6.34 7.93
N LYS A 93 4.34 6.32 8.29
CA LYS A 93 4.85 7.27 9.29
C LYS A 93 4.91 8.68 8.73
N LYS A 94 4.93 9.68 9.61
CA LYS A 94 5.10 11.06 9.19
C LYS A 94 6.38 11.21 8.37
N ASN A 95 6.29 11.92 7.25
CA ASN A 95 7.34 12.09 6.23
C ASN A 95 7.61 10.83 5.40
N GLY A 96 6.86 9.74 5.62
CA GLY A 96 6.90 8.57 4.78
C GLY A 96 6.04 8.73 3.52
N ILE A 97 6.01 7.69 2.69
CA ILE A 97 5.39 7.73 1.37
C ILE A 97 4.38 6.58 1.21
N PHE A 98 3.26 6.89 0.58
CA PHE A 98 2.31 5.92 0.07
C PHE A 98 2.33 5.96 -1.45
N VAL A 99 2.52 4.82 -2.10
CA VAL A 99 2.45 4.69 -3.56
C VAL A 99 1.25 3.81 -3.92
N ALA A 100 0.26 4.42 -4.57
CA ALA A 100 -0.88 3.70 -5.12
C ALA A 100 -0.61 3.42 -6.60
N MET A 101 -0.57 2.14 -6.95
CA MET A 101 -0.31 1.68 -8.32
C MET A 101 -1.63 1.36 -8.99
N LYS A 102 -2.07 2.25 -9.88
CA LYS A 102 -3.39 2.22 -10.52
C LYS A 102 -3.30 1.91 -12.02
N GLY A 103 -4.45 1.56 -12.59
CA GLY A 103 -4.60 1.42 -14.03
C GLY A 103 -4.95 2.74 -14.71
N ALA A 104 -5.60 2.69 -15.88
CA ALA A 104 -5.92 3.86 -16.68
C ALA A 104 -6.81 4.88 -15.97
N ALA A 105 -7.63 4.46 -15.00
CA ALA A 105 -8.52 5.34 -14.23
C ALA A 105 -7.81 6.05 -13.06
N GLY A 106 -6.48 5.94 -12.94
CA GLY A 106 -5.73 6.47 -11.79
C GLY A 106 -5.91 7.97 -11.57
N PHE A 107 -5.93 8.78 -12.61
CA PHE A 107 -6.11 10.23 -12.47
C PHE A 107 -7.53 10.59 -12.00
N GLU A 108 -8.55 9.89 -12.48
CA GLU A 108 -9.93 10.09 -12.03
C GLU A 108 -10.08 9.72 -10.56
N GLU A 109 -9.53 8.58 -10.15
CA GLU A 109 -9.53 8.14 -8.76
C GLU A 109 -8.79 9.13 -7.87
N GLN A 110 -7.67 9.68 -8.33
CA GLN A 110 -6.89 10.67 -7.59
C GLN A 110 -7.73 11.92 -7.32
N ALA A 111 -8.44 12.44 -8.31
CA ALA A 111 -9.30 13.60 -8.14
C ALA A 111 -10.43 13.33 -7.14
N GLU A 112 -11.05 12.15 -7.20
CA GLU A 112 -12.11 11.74 -6.27
C GLU A 112 -11.61 11.53 -4.84
N ALA A 113 -10.34 11.16 -4.68
CA ALA A 113 -9.75 10.84 -3.38
C ALA A 113 -9.05 12.04 -2.72
N GLU A 114 -9.06 13.21 -3.32
CA GLU A 114 -8.33 14.38 -2.82
C GLU A 114 -8.74 14.73 -1.38
N LYS A 115 -10.04 14.75 -1.11
CA LYS A 115 -10.55 15.00 0.24
C LYS A 115 -10.09 13.92 1.23
N ALA A 116 -10.20 12.65 0.85
CA ALA A 116 -9.84 11.52 1.69
C ALA A 116 -8.36 11.57 2.08
N THR A 117 -7.47 11.77 1.10
CA THR A 117 -6.03 11.80 1.37
C THR A 117 -5.64 12.98 2.26
N LYS A 118 -6.27 14.13 2.11
CA LYS A 118 -6.08 15.30 2.98
C LYS A 118 -6.49 15.02 4.42
N ILE A 119 -7.69 14.44 4.61
CA ILE A 119 -8.18 14.06 5.94
C ILE A 119 -7.19 13.11 6.62
N LEU A 120 -6.65 12.17 5.86
CA LEU A 120 -5.72 11.15 6.37
C LEU A 120 -4.29 11.68 6.58
N GLY A 121 -4.02 12.93 6.24
CA GLY A 121 -2.75 13.58 6.53
C GLY A 121 -1.74 13.57 5.41
N ALA A 122 -2.14 13.29 4.17
CA ALA A 122 -1.22 13.16 3.04
C ALA A 122 -1.47 14.20 1.94
N GLU A 123 -0.44 14.46 1.17
CA GLU A 123 -0.47 15.33 0.00
C GLU A 123 0.10 14.60 -1.21
N LEU A 124 -0.52 14.76 -2.36
CA LEU A 124 -0.02 14.20 -3.61
C LEU A 124 1.30 14.90 -3.97
N GLU A 125 2.34 14.10 -4.15
CA GLU A 125 3.68 14.60 -4.49
C GLU A 125 3.99 14.37 -5.97
N LYS A 126 3.50 13.25 -6.54
CA LYS A 126 3.78 12.88 -7.91
C LYS A 126 2.68 12.00 -8.48
N ALA A 127 2.34 12.23 -9.74
CA ALA A 127 1.44 11.39 -10.50
C ALA A 127 2.09 11.07 -11.84
N GLU A 128 2.38 9.80 -12.09
CA GLU A 128 3.09 9.36 -13.29
C GLU A 128 2.27 8.36 -14.09
N GLU A 129 2.09 8.64 -15.36
CA GLU A 129 1.51 7.68 -16.31
C GLU A 129 2.62 6.93 -17.02
N VAL A 130 2.50 5.60 -17.04
CA VAL A 130 3.42 4.70 -17.74
C VAL A 130 2.61 3.81 -18.66
N HIS A 131 3.12 3.59 -19.88
CA HIS A 131 2.51 2.64 -20.82
C HIS A 131 3.33 1.36 -20.86
N LEU A 132 2.64 0.22 -20.74
CA LEU A 132 3.27 -1.09 -20.86
C LEU A 132 3.44 -1.45 -22.33
N GLN A 133 4.18 -2.53 -22.60
CA GLN A 133 4.46 -2.98 -23.96
C GLN A 133 3.19 -3.27 -24.77
N ASP A 134 2.13 -3.70 -24.11
CA ASP A 134 0.83 -3.97 -24.74
C ASP A 134 0.00 -2.71 -24.98
N GLY A 135 0.52 -1.51 -24.64
CA GLY A 135 -0.16 -0.23 -24.78
C GLY A 135 -1.05 0.15 -23.61
N SER A 136 -1.24 -0.73 -22.63
CA SER A 136 -2.07 -0.43 -21.47
C SER A 136 -1.42 0.63 -20.58
N ALA A 137 -2.23 1.55 -20.06
CA ALA A 137 -1.77 2.62 -19.18
C ALA A 137 -1.73 2.16 -17.72
N ARG A 138 -0.72 2.63 -16.99
CA ARG A 138 -0.61 2.51 -15.54
C ARG A 138 -0.34 3.89 -14.96
N VAL A 139 -0.94 4.18 -13.82
CA VAL A 139 -0.75 5.46 -13.14
C VAL A 139 -0.24 5.18 -11.73
N ASN A 140 0.94 5.70 -11.41
CA ASN A 140 1.51 5.61 -10.08
C ASN A 140 1.33 6.93 -9.36
N LEU A 141 0.64 6.90 -8.22
CA LEU A 141 0.35 8.08 -7.41
C LEU A 141 1.18 8.01 -6.14
N THR A 142 2.03 9.01 -5.94
CA THR A 142 2.91 9.09 -4.76
C THR A 142 2.42 10.18 -3.82
N TYR A 143 2.10 9.77 -2.59
CA TYR A 143 1.63 10.66 -1.54
C TYR A 143 2.66 10.77 -0.42
N ARG A 144 2.92 12.00 0.05
CA ARG A 144 3.75 12.25 1.23
C ARG A 144 2.86 12.40 2.44
N LYS A 145 3.18 11.67 3.52
CA LYS A 145 2.48 11.83 4.80
C LYS A 145 3.01 13.06 5.50
N VAL A 146 2.27 14.16 5.44
CA VAL A 146 2.72 15.45 5.98
C VAL A 146 2.19 15.73 7.39
N ARG A 147 1.12 15.04 7.79
CA ARG A 147 0.54 15.15 9.13
C ARG A 147 0.18 13.77 9.65
N THR A 148 0.12 13.64 10.97
CA THR A 148 -0.37 12.42 11.62
C THR A 148 -1.82 12.14 11.21
N THR A 149 -2.12 10.90 10.88
CA THR A 149 -3.50 10.48 10.58
C THR A 149 -4.34 10.55 11.86
N PRO A 150 -5.54 11.18 11.80
CA PRO A 150 -6.40 11.27 12.98
C PRO A 150 -6.70 9.88 13.58
N PRO A 151 -6.80 9.80 14.92
CA PRO A 151 -6.87 8.49 15.62
C PRO A 151 -8.11 7.66 15.29
N GLN A 152 -9.20 8.25 14.79
CA GLN A 152 -10.40 7.51 14.41
C GLN A 152 -10.22 6.68 13.13
N TYR A 153 -9.14 6.90 12.38
CA TYR A 153 -8.86 6.15 11.16
C TYR A 153 -7.74 5.12 11.39
N PRO A 154 -7.78 3.94 10.77
CA PRO A 154 -8.84 3.48 9.88
C PRO A 154 -10.09 3.04 10.66
N ARG A 155 -11.23 3.23 10.03
CA ARG A 155 -12.51 2.69 10.53
C ARG A 155 -12.58 1.20 10.21
N ALA A 156 -13.63 0.52 10.72
CA ALA A 156 -13.90 -0.87 10.33
C ALA A 156 -14.11 -0.96 8.81
N TYR A 157 -13.63 -2.02 8.19
CA TYR A 157 -13.65 -2.17 6.72
C TYR A 157 -15.05 -2.02 6.14
N ALA A 158 -16.06 -2.62 6.77
CA ALA A 158 -17.45 -2.50 6.30
C ALA A 158 -17.89 -1.03 6.21
N LYS A 159 -17.48 -0.20 7.16
CA LYS A 159 -17.81 1.22 7.17
C LYS A 159 -17.03 2.00 6.11
N ILE A 160 -15.77 1.67 5.92
CA ILE A 160 -14.93 2.28 4.87
C ILE A 160 -15.55 2.02 3.51
N LYS A 161 -15.93 0.77 3.26
CA LYS A 161 -16.51 0.34 1.98
C LYS A 161 -17.87 0.95 1.73
N LYS A 162 -18.72 1.02 2.77
CA LYS A 162 -20.08 1.57 2.65
C LYS A 162 -20.09 3.09 2.49
N SER A 163 -19.21 3.78 3.19
CA SER A 163 -19.14 5.25 3.22
C SER A 163 -17.69 5.73 3.11
N PRO A 164 -17.05 5.61 1.94
CA PRO A 164 -15.67 6.09 1.75
C PRO A 164 -15.55 7.59 2.05
N LEU A 165 -14.38 8.00 2.50
CA LEU A 165 -14.09 9.41 2.79
C LEU A 165 -14.16 10.32 1.58
#